data_1e898a9d5b911f6298c419e5fd126140
#
_entry.id   1e898a9d5b911f6298c419e5fd126140
#
_cell.length_a   1.000
_cell.length_b   1.000
_cell.length_c   1.000
_cell.angle_alpha   90.00
_cell.angle_beta   90.00
_cell.angle_gamma   90.00
#
_symmetry.space_group_name_H-M   'P 1'
#
loop_
_entity.id
_entity.type
_entity.pdbx_description
1 polymer ?
#
loop_
_entity_poly.entity_id
_entity_poly.type
_entity_poly.pdbx_seq_one_letter_code
_entity_poly.pdbx_strand_id
1 'polypeptide(L)'
;MKKYLFICLVFISCQDEIIIEFPIESQTIVVEGGIEPNMPPYVVLSKNQGYFDEININTYNDLFIKDAQVIVWKANEDGTADSILLEMLPPPFDSLPIYTDLNYFSSLNNFPYTNFGTYNPITISGGISNDFSKANETYNLIVRWNDKEITSQTSIPNLTPLDCLWVERNEFSDLDYKFDINAIYDDPADIENNIFIKYR
;
A
#
# COMPACT_ATOMS: atom_id res chain seq x y z
N MET A 1 29.72 -20.22 -64.57
CA MET A 1 29.28 -20.94 -63.35
C MET A 1 30.01 -20.55 -62.05
N LYS A 2 31.24 -20.00 -62.07
CA LYS A 2 31.95 -19.62 -60.82
C LYS A 2 31.40 -18.36 -60.12
N LYS A 3 30.65 -17.50 -60.80
CA LYS A 3 30.13 -16.24 -60.24
C LYS A 3 28.88 -16.43 -59.33
N TYR A 4 28.15 -17.51 -59.49
CA TYR A 4 26.93 -17.80 -58.69
C TYR A 4 27.19 -18.57 -57.42
N LEU A 5 28.38 -19.23 -57.32
CA LEU A 5 28.78 -19.97 -56.11
C LEU A 5 29.08 -19.02 -54.95
N PHE A 6 29.50 -17.78 -55.21
CA PHE A 6 29.81 -16.79 -54.19
C PHE A 6 28.57 -16.15 -53.55
N ILE A 7 27.45 -16.11 -54.29
CA ILE A 7 26.17 -15.54 -53.78
C ILE A 7 25.48 -16.48 -52.80
N CYS A 8 25.64 -17.82 -52.92
CA CYS A 8 25.05 -18.79 -52.01
C CYS A 8 25.72 -18.84 -50.62
N LEU A 9 26.95 -18.33 -50.47
CA LEU A 9 27.70 -18.36 -49.22
C LEU A 9 27.30 -17.25 -48.21
N VAL A 10 26.56 -16.22 -48.68
CA VAL A 10 26.17 -15.08 -47.85
C VAL A 10 24.89 -15.35 -47.00
N PHE A 11 24.18 -16.43 -47.28
CA PHE A 11 22.92 -16.76 -46.57
C PHE A 11 23.04 -17.82 -45.46
N ILE A 12 24.27 -18.20 -45.08
CA ILE A 12 24.46 -19.06 -43.88
C ILE A 12 24.65 -18.09 -42.70
N SER A 13 23.57 -17.40 -42.34
CA SER A 13 23.47 -16.71 -41.04
C SER A 13 23.15 -17.80 -40.01
N CYS A 14 24.13 -18.21 -39.26
CA CYS A 14 23.91 -18.95 -38.04
C CYS A 14 23.16 -18.01 -37.07
N GLN A 15 21.89 -18.26 -36.83
CA GLN A 15 21.19 -17.72 -35.67
C GLN A 15 21.46 -18.66 -34.51
N ASP A 16 22.39 -18.31 -33.65
CA ASP A 16 22.51 -18.95 -32.36
C ASP A 16 21.37 -18.45 -31.47
N GLU A 17 20.51 -19.34 -31.06
CA GLU A 17 19.47 -19.06 -30.09
C GLU A 17 20.15 -18.84 -28.73
N ILE A 18 20.17 -17.59 -28.27
CA ILE A 18 20.71 -17.28 -26.95
C ILE A 18 19.66 -17.71 -25.92
N ILE A 19 19.84 -18.88 -25.35
CA ILE A 19 19.05 -19.32 -24.19
C ILE A 19 19.62 -18.60 -22.96
N ILE A 20 18.92 -17.58 -22.51
CA ILE A 20 19.26 -16.91 -21.26
C ILE A 20 18.59 -17.71 -20.13
N GLU A 21 19.36 -18.51 -19.44
CA GLU A 21 18.90 -19.14 -18.20
C GLU A 21 18.90 -18.09 -17.09
N PHE A 22 17.71 -17.61 -16.73
CA PHE A 22 17.57 -16.77 -15.54
C PHE A 22 17.66 -17.66 -14.29
N PRO A 23 18.44 -17.25 -13.27
CA PRO A 23 18.42 -17.97 -12.01
C PRO A 23 16.99 -17.96 -11.46
N ILE A 24 16.51 -19.13 -11.04
CA ILE A 24 15.23 -19.24 -10.35
C ILE A 24 15.38 -18.48 -9.03
N GLU A 25 14.85 -17.27 -8.99
CA GLU A 25 14.82 -16.50 -7.76
C GLU A 25 13.91 -17.21 -6.74
N SER A 26 14.42 -17.42 -5.54
CA SER A 26 13.60 -17.94 -4.45
C SER A 26 12.46 -16.97 -4.18
N GLN A 27 11.23 -17.46 -4.11
CA GLN A 27 10.09 -16.63 -3.77
C GLN A 27 10.33 -15.88 -2.46
N THR A 28 10.31 -14.56 -2.54
CA THR A 28 10.50 -13.65 -1.41
C THR A 28 9.14 -13.04 -1.05
N ILE A 29 8.90 -12.84 0.24
CA ILE A 29 7.71 -12.17 0.73
C ILE A 29 7.90 -10.67 0.54
N VAL A 30 6.94 -10.03 -0.09
CA VAL A 30 6.83 -8.58 -0.21
C VAL A 30 5.78 -8.12 0.78
N VAL A 31 6.14 -7.17 1.63
CA VAL A 31 5.26 -6.59 2.65
C VAL A 31 5.01 -5.13 2.28
N GLU A 32 3.75 -4.79 2.05
CA GLU A 32 3.30 -3.42 1.85
C GLU A 32 2.28 -3.10 2.93
N GLY A 33 2.38 -1.95 3.57
CA GLY A 33 1.45 -1.59 4.62
C GLY A 33 1.60 -0.16 5.08
N GLY A 34 0.63 0.29 5.86
CA GLY A 34 0.62 1.64 6.38
C GLY A 34 -0.16 1.74 7.69
N ILE A 35 0.18 2.78 8.43
CA ILE A 35 -0.53 3.19 9.64
C ILE A 35 -0.66 4.71 9.63
N GLU A 36 -1.89 5.19 9.82
CA GLU A 36 -2.20 6.62 9.84
C GLU A 36 -2.90 6.97 11.17
N PRO A 37 -2.83 8.23 11.64
CA PRO A 37 -3.51 8.62 12.87
C PRO A 37 -5.02 8.36 12.78
N ASN A 38 -5.56 7.76 13.83
CA ASN A 38 -7.00 7.43 13.96
C ASN A 38 -7.55 6.44 12.91
N MET A 39 -6.69 5.80 12.11
CA MET A 39 -7.07 4.78 11.15
C MET A 39 -6.51 3.42 11.56
N PRO A 40 -7.18 2.32 11.23
CA PRO A 40 -6.63 0.99 11.48
C PRO A 40 -5.39 0.76 10.61
N PRO A 41 -4.36 0.09 11.14
CA PRO A 41 -3.24 -0.34 10.32
C PRO A 41 -3.71 -1.30 9.23
N TYR A 42 -3.03 -1.29 8.09
CA TYR A 42 -3.29 -2.25 7.02
C TYR A 42 -1.98 -2.84 6.48
N VAL A 43 -2.04 -4.09 6.05
CA VAL A 43 -0.91 -4.80 5.45
C VAL A 43 -1.40 -5.64 4.27
N VAL A 44 -0.66 -5.61 3.19
CA VAL A 44 -0.80 -6.49 2.02
C VAL A 44 0.45 -7.35 1.94
N LEU A 45 0.27 -8.64 1.78
CA LEU A 45 1.36 -9.59 1.65
C LEU A 45 1.31 -10.25 0.28
N SER A 46 2.43 -10.21 -0.42
CA SER A 46 2.56 -10.88 -1.71
C SER A 46 3.89 -11.60 -1.85
N LYS A 47 3.99 -12.41 -2.88
CA LYS A 47 5.23 -13.08 -3.29
C LYS A 47 5.77 -12.35 -4.51
N ASN A 48 7.10 -12.23 -4.61
CA ASN A 48 7.70 -11.79 -5.85
C ASN A 48 7.47 -12.86 -6.93
N GLN A 49 7.37 -12.42 -8.17
CA GLN A 49 7.25 -13.26 -9.35
C GLN A 49 8.42 -12.96 -10.29
N GLY A 50 8.90 -13.98 -11.01
CA GLY A 50 9.93 -13.79 -12.01
C GLY A 50 9.45 -12.85 -13.12
N TYR A 51 10.33 -12.01 -13.63
CA TYR A 51 10.00 -11.00 -14.66
C TYR A 51 9.38 -11.59 -15.92
N PHE A 52 9.70 -12.85 -16.25
CA PHE A 52 9.20 -13.54 -17.44
C PHE A 52 8.07 -14.54 -17.15
N ASP A 53 7.61 -14.62 -15.90
CA ASP A 53 6.51 -15.51 -15.55
C ASP A 53 5.21 -14.99 -16.17
N GLU A 54 4.38 -15.91 -16.62
CA GLU A 54 3.09 -15.55 -17.20
C GLU A 54 2.14 -15.04 -16.11
N ILE A 55 1.61 -13.82 -16.30
CA ILE A 55 0.60 -13.23 -15.42
C ILE A 55 -0.78 -13.41 -16.06
N ASN A 56 -1.60 -14.25 -15.45
CA ASN A 56 -3.02 -14.40 -15.76
C ASN A 56 -3.84 -14.26 -14.47
N ILE A 57 -5.17 -14.29 -14.56
CA ILE A 57 -6.04 -14.07 -13.40
C ILE A 57 -5.81 -15.09 -12.27
N ASN A 58 -5.41 -16.29 -12.58
CA ASN A 58 -5.16 -17.33 -11.58
C ASN A 58 -3.81 -17.08 -10.89
N THR A 59 -2.75 -16.87 -11.67
CA THR A 59 -1.42 -16.57 -11.14
C THR A 59 -1.42 -15.27 -10.33
N TYR A 60 -2.22 -14.26 -10.75
CA TYR A 60 -2.37 -13.02 -9.99
C TYR A 60 -2.93 -13.26 -8.58
N ASN A 61 -3.98 -14.07 -8.45
CA ASN A 61 -4.55 -14.40 -7.14
C ASN A 61 -3.60 -15.20 -6.24
N ASP A 62 -2.75 -16.03 -6.83
CA ASP A 62 -1.76 -16.87 -6.12
C ASP A 62 -0.55 -16.06 -5.63
N LEU A 63 -0.38 -14.82 -6.13
CA LEU A 63 0.67 -13.93 -5.63
C LEU A 63 0.42 -13.47 -4.20
N PHE A 64 -0.83 -13.39 -3.76
CA PHE A 64 -1.15 -12.88 -2.44
C PHE A 64 -1.10 -13.97 -1.37
N ILE A 65 -0.51 -13.63 -0.23
CA ILE A 65 -0.45 -14.47 0.95
C ILE A 65 -1.63 -14.11 1.84
N LYS A 66 -2.55 -15.06 2.05
CA LYS A 66 -3.81 -14.83 2.76
C LYS A 66 -3.91 -15.58 4.09
N ASP A 67 -2.90 -16.36 4.43
CA ASP A 67 -2.85 -17.28 5.57
C ASP A 67 -1.71 -16.97 6.54
N ALA A 68 -1.18 -15.75 6.50
CA ALA A 68 -0.15 -15.31 7.43
C ALA A 68 -0.74 -14.82 8.76
N GLN A 69 0.06 -14.92 9.83
CA GLN A 69 -0.20 -14.21 11.07
C GLN A 69 0.45 -12.83 10.99
N VAL A 70 -0.34 -11.78 11.12
CA VAL A 70 0.10 -10.38 11.03
C VAL A 70 -0.24 -9.66 12.32
N ILE A 71 0.76 -9.17 13.04
CA ILE A 71 0.62 -8.49 14.32
C ILE A 71 1.26 -7.12 14.24
N VAL A 72 0.53 -6.09 14.67
CA VAL A 72 1.08 -4.75 14.90
C VAL A 72 1.05 -4.50 16.39
N TRP A 73 2.15 -4.00 16.94
CA TRP A 73 2.24 -3.69 18.37
C TRP A 73 3.04 -2.40 18.63
N LYS A 74 2.78 -1.81 19.78
CA LYS A 74 3.52 -0.66 20.30
C LYS A 74 3.85 -0.86 21.77
N ALA A 75 4.96 -0.29 22.20
CA ALA A 75 5.31 -0.23 23.62
C ALA A 75 4.66 1.00 24.25
N ASN A 76 4.13 0.81 25.46
CA ASN A 76 3.58 1.90 26.29
C ASN A 76 4.65 2.44 27.24
N GLU A 77 4.45 3.66 27.75
CA GLU A 77 5.36 4.30 28.69
C GLU A 77 5.50 3.54 30.03
N ASP A 78 4.48 2.78 30.42
CA ASP A 78 4.47 1.96 31.63
C ASP A 78 5.21 0.62 31.48
N GLY A 79 5.81 0.35 30.31
CA GLY A 79 6.52 -0.88 29.98
C GLY A 79 5.64 -2.03 29.53
N THR A 80 4.34 -1.82 29.39
CA THR A 80 3.42 -2.77 28.75
C THR A 80 3.47 -2.63 27.21
N ALA A 81 2.80 -3.53 26.51
CA ALA A 81 2.68 -3.44 25.06
C ALA A 81 1.21 -3.65 24.64
N ASP A 82 0.74 -2.78 23.77
CA ASP A 82 -0.54 -2.95 23.09
C ASP A 82 -0.31 -3.64 21.74
N SER A 83 -1.15 -4.59 21.38
CA SER A 83 -1.03 -5.31 20.12
C SER A 83 -2.38 -5.57 19.48
N ILE A 84 -2.39 -5.57 18.16
CA ILE A 84 -3.55 -5.92 17.32
C ILE A 84 -3.14 -7.05 16.39
N LEU A 85 -3.93 -8.12 16.34
CA LEU A 85 -3.88 -9.12 15.30
C LEU A 85 -4.66 -8.59 14.09
N LEU A 86 -3.99 -8.45 12.96
CA LEU A 86 -4.65 -8.06 11.72
C LEU A 86 -5.19 -9.29 11.02
N GLU A 87 -6.41 -9.21 10.54
CA GLU A 87 -7.12 -10.28 9.86
C GLU A 87 -7.49 -9.86 8.43
N MET A 88 -7.63 -10.84 7.54
CA MET A 88 -8.11 -10.60 6.18
C MET A 88 -9.53 -10.06 6.19
N LEU A 89 -9.82 -9.14 5.27
CA LEU A 89 -11.19 -8.67 5.07
C LEU A 89 -12.12 -9.83 4.74
N PRO A 90 -13.30 -9.92 5.40
CA PRO A 90 -14.28 -10.96 5.12
C PRO A 90 -15.04 -10.69 3.82
N PRO A 91 -15.78 -11.69 3.28
CA PRO A 91 -16.68 -11.47 2.15
C PRO A 91 -17.69 -10.33 2.44
N PRO A 92 -18.01 -9.48 1.45
CA PRO A 92 -17.66 -9.57 0.03
C PRO A 92 -16.32 -8.94 -0.36
N PHE A 93 -15.50 -8.50 0.61
CA PHE A 93 -14.22 -7.81 0.38
C PHE A 93 -13.00 -8.73 0.42
N ASP A 94 -13.19 -10.04 0.55
CA ASP A 94 -12.14 -11.07 0.56
C ASP A 94 -11.34 -11.18 -0.76
N SER A 95 -11.82 -10.51 -1.81
CA SER A 95 -11.04 -10.31 -3.04
C SER A 95 -9.90 -9.30 -2.88
N LEU A 96 -9.97 -8.43 -1.88
CA LEU A 96 -8.91 -7.49 -1.54
C LEU A 96 -7.97 -8.17 -0.55
N PRO A 97 -6.69 -8.39 -0.90
CA PRO A 97 -5.75 -9.14 -0.06
C PRO A 97 -5.19 -8.26 1.08
N ILE A 98 -6.07 -7.67 1.87
CA ILE A 98 -5.73 -6.69 2.91
C ILE A 98 -5.96 -7.29 4.28
N TYR A 99 -4.91 -7.32 5.10
CA TYR A 99 -4.97 -7.56 6.53
C TYR A 99 -5.21 -6.24 7.25
N THR A 100 -6.19 -6.20 8.17
CA THR A 100 -6.51 -5.00 8.94
C THR A 100 -7.20 -5.36 10.26
N ASP A 101 -7.47 -4.36 11.11
CA ASP A 101 -8.20 -4.55 12.35
C ASP A 101 -9.71 -4.67 12.08
N LEU A 102 -10.24 -5.88 12.11
CA LEU A 102 -11.67 -6.13 11.89
C LEU A 102 -12.54 -5.60 13.04
N ASN A 103 -12.01 -5.45 14.24
CA ASN A 103 -12.77 -4.89 15.36
C ASN A 103 -13.10 -3.42 15.10
N TYR A 104 -12.21 -2.69 14.46
CA TYR A 104 -12.48 -1.33 14.03
C TYR A 104 -13.65 -1.26 13.06
N PHE A 105 -13.69 -2.13 12.05
CA PHE A 105 -14.79 -2.18 11.08
C PHE A 105 -16.11 -2.69 11.69
N SER A 106 -16.06 -3.63 12.60
CA SER A 106 -17.26 -4.14 13.29
C SER A 106 -17.88 -3.10 14.23
N SER A 107 -17.08 -2.20 14.78
CA SER A 107 -17.55 -1.09 15.61
C SER A 107 -18.25 0.01 14.79
N LEU A 108 -17.99 0.07 13.48
CA LEU A 108 -18.72 0.91 12.54
C LEU A 108 -20.11 0.30 12.25
N ASN A 109 -20.98 0.23 13.24
CA ASN A 109 -22.33 -0.38 13.19
C ASN A 109 -23.22 0.09 12.03
N ASN A 110 -22.74 0.95 11.16
CA ASN A 110 -23.38 1.49 9.98
C ASN A 110 -22.43 1.58 8.80
N PHE A 111 -21.52 0.61 8.62
CA PHE A 111 -20.84 0.55 7.33
C PHE A 111 -21.92 0.25 6.29
N PRO A 112 -22.28 1.21 5.43
CA PRO A 112 -23.40 1.03 4.52
C PRO A 112 -23.00 0.08 3.40
N TYR A 113 -23.04 -1.23 3.68
CA TYR A 113 -22.95 -2.26 2.65
C TYR A 113 -24.11 -2.18 1.63
N THR A 114 -25.07 -1.28 1.83
CA THR A 114 -26.31 -1.27 1.06
C THR A 114 -26.44 -0.13 0.05
N ASN A 115 -25.51 0.82 -0.03
CA ASN A 115 -25.67 1.96 -0.94
C ASN A 115 -24.37 2.33 -1.68
N PHE A 116 -23.83 1.40 -2.45
CA PHE A 116 -22.90 1.75 -3.54
C PHE A 116 -23.67 2.50 -4.64
N GLY A 117 -24.08 3.71 -4.42
CA GLY A 117 -24.81 4.50 -5.44
C GLY A 117 -25.18 5.90 -5.04
N THR A 118 -25.21 6.18 -3.77
CA THR A 118 -25.42 7.55 -3.27
C THR A 118 -24.21 7.99 -2.49
N TYR A 119 -23.48 8.93 -3.04
CA TYR A 119 -22.39 9.62 -2.36
C TYR A 119 -23.00 10.44 -1.22
N ASN A 120 -23.25 9.78 -0.10
CA ASN A 120 -23.39 10.49 1.16
C ASN A 120 -21.98 10.64 1.72
N PRO A 121 -21.45 11.86 1.85
CA PRO A 121 -20.25 12.07 2.64
C PRO A 121 -20.57 11.47 4.01
N ILE A 122 -19.86 10.42 4.38
CA ILE A 122 -19.88 9.92 5.74
C ILE A 122 -19.30 11.05 6.56
N THR A 123 -20.16 11.90 7.07
CA THR A 123 -19.83 12.75 8.19
C THR A 123 -19.66 11.76 9.35
N ILE A 124 -18.43 11.30 9.55
CA ILE A 124 -18.02 10.67 10.78
C ILE A 124 -17.98 11.78 11.84
N SER A 125 -19.16 12.34 12.13
CA SER A 125 -19.36 13.23 13.26
C SER A 125 -19.64 12.36 14.49
N GLY A 126 -18.63 12.04 15.18
CA GLY A 126 -18.58 11.11 16.30
C GLY A 126 -17.51 10.09 15.94
N GLY A 127 -16.26 10.57 15.83
CA GLY A 127 -15.14 9.76 15.39
C GLY A 127 -15.05 8.50 16.23
N ILE A 128 -15.20 7.36 15.59
CA ILE A 128 -14.62 6.14 16.12
C ILE A 128 -13.12 6.37 15.93
N SER A 129 -12.49 6.93 16.98
CA SER A 129 -11.05 7.05 16.98
C SER A 129 -10.51 5.64 17.16
N ASN A 130 -9.66 5.20 16.28
CA ASN A 130 -8.79 4.08 16.57
C ASN A 130 -7.77 4.58 17.59
N ASP A 131 -8.04 4.34 18.88
CA ASP A 131 -7.14 4.78 19.96
C ASP A 131 -5.76 4.11 19.89
N PHE A 132 -5.60 3.11 19.05
CA PHE A 132 -4.32 2.45 18.84
C PHE A 132 -3.37 3.31 18.02
N SER A 133 -3.82 3.86 16.88
CA SER A 133 -2.98 4.58 15.92
C SER A 133 -2.93 6.08 16.24
N LYS A 134 -1.89 6.51 16.93
CA LYS A 134 -1.71 7.90 17.39
C LYS A 134 -0.46 8.55 16.78
N ALA A 135 -0.54 9.85 16.58
CA ALA A 135 0.64 10.63 16.21
C ALA A 135 1.72 10.57 17.33
N ASN A 136 2.97 10.71 16.94
CA ASN A 136 4.15 10.66 17.80
C ASN A 136 4.37 9.31 18.52
N GLU A 137 3.86 8.23 17.95
CA GLU A 137 4.07 6.88 18.47
C GLU A 137 4.80 5.99 17.45
N THR A 138 5.52 5.00 17.96
CA THR A 138 6.29 4.03 17.17
C THR A 138 5.60 2.68 17.20
N TYR A 139 5.46 2.07 16.04
CA TYR A 139 4.77 0.80 15.82
C TYR A 139 5.73 -0.23 15.23
N ASN A 140 5.54 -1.48 15.65
CA ASN A 140 6.28 -2.62 15.17
C ASN A 140 5.35 -3.59 14.48
N LEU A 141 5.76 -4.11 13.34
CA LEU A 141 5.06 -5.13 12.58
C LEU A 141 5.79 -6.47 12.73
N ILE A 142 5.04 -7.53 12.94
CA ILE A 142 5.51 -8.91 12.88
C ILE A 142 4.62 -9.67 11.90
N VAL A 143 5.23 -10.26 10.88
CA VAL A 143 4.57 -11.16 9.93
C VAL A 143 5.18 -12.55 10.05
N ARG A 144 4.36 -13.56 10.27
CA ARG A 144 4.77 -14.96 10.32
C ARG A 144 4.06 -15.75 9.25
N TRP A 145 4.82 -16.40 8.40
CA TRP A 145 4.31 -17.24 7.33
C TRP A 145 5.33 -18.32 6.95
N ASN A 146 4.92 -19.61 6.94
CA ASN A 146 5.74 -20.75 6.53
C ASN A 146 7.17 -20.72 7.14
N ASP A 147 7.29 -20.80 8.44
CA ASP A 147 8.57 -20.77 9.19
C ASP A 147 9.42 -19.49 8.98
N LYS A 148 8.91 -18.50 8.29
CA LYS A 148 9.54 -17.18 8.12
C LYS A 148 8.91 -16.17 9.06
N GLU A 149 9.75 -15.35 9.66
CA GLU A 149 9.33 -14.18 10.42
C GLU A 149 9.96 -12.93 9.81
N ILE A 150 9.14 -11.93 9.56
CA ILE A 150 9.55 -10.62 9.06
C ILE A 150 9.12 -9.58 10.08
N THR A 151 10.01 -8.67 10.40
CA THR A 151 9.75 -7.57 11.32
C THR A 151 10.04 -6.24 10.65
N SER A 152 9.26 -5.23 10.99
CA SER A 152 9.47 -3.85 10.55
C SER A 152 9.06 -2.88 11.65
N GLN A 153 9.57 -1.68 11.59
CA GLN A 153 9.23 -0.61 12.52
C GLN A 153 8.95 0.67 11.75
N THR A 154 7.94 1.41 12.18
CA THR A 154 7.60 2.73 11.65
C THR A 154 7.10 3.64 12.76
N SER A 155 7.09 4.93 12.51
CA SER A 155 6.54 5.91 13.47
C SER A 155 5.57 6.83 12.75
N ILE A 156 4.48 7.17 13.42
CA ILE A 156 3.59 8.24 12.96
C ILE A 156 4.18 9.56 13.46
N PRO A 157 4.59 10.48 12.58
CA PRO A 157 5.16 11.75 13.00
C PRO A 157 4.12 12.63 13.71
N ASN A 158 4.58 13.66 14.38
CA ASN A 158 3.70 14.70 14.88
C ASN A 158 2.95 15.36 13.75
N LEU A 159 1.72 15.75 14.03
CA LEU A 159 0.92 16.51 13.07
C LEU A 159 1.45 17.95 13.02
N THR A 160 1.76 18.41 11.82
CA THR A 160 2.02 19.83 11.57
C THR A 160 0.70 20.49 11.17
N PRO A 161 0.11 21.36 12.01
CA PRO A 161 -1.16 22.01 11.67
C PRO A 161 -0.97 22.95 10.48
N LEU A 162 -2.02 23.12 9.70
CA LEU A 162 -2.09 24.17 8.68
C LEU A 162 -2.52 25.46 9.37
N ASP A 163 -1.77 26.55 9.18
CA ASP A 163 -2.13 27.86 9.69
C ASP A 163 -3.29 28.48 8.91
N CYS A 164 -3.31 28.28 7.61
CA CYS A 164 -4.35 28.77 6.73
C CYS A 164 -4.54 27.83 5.51
N LEU A 165 -5.79 27.72 5.08
CA LEU A 165 -6.19 27.02 3.85
C LEU A 165 -7.17 27.88 3.09
N TRP A 166 -6.92 28.15 1.80
CA TRP A 166 -7.87 28.89 0.96
C TRP A 166 -7.88 28.36 -0.48
N VAL A 167 -8.91 28.73 -1.21
CA VAL A 167 -9.11 28.30 -2.60
C VAL A 167 -9.13 29.55 -3.46
N GLU A 168 -8.37 29.53 -4.55
CA GLU A 168 -8.34 30.58 -5.57
C GLU A 168 -8.70 29.99 -6.93
N ARG A 169 -9.27 30.83 -7.80
CA ARG A 169 -9.49 30.43 -9.19
C ARG A 169 -8.14 30.31 -9.89
N ASN A 170 -7.95 29.22 -10.63
CA ASN A 170 -6.75 29.05 -11.44
C ASN A 170 -6.79 29.99 -12.65
N GLU A 171 -6.01 31.07 -12.63
CA GLU A 171 -5.95 32.09 -13.68
C GLU A 171 -5.30 31.60 -14.98
N PHE A 172 -4.54 30.52 -14.92
CA PHE A 172 -3.86 29.91 -16.08
C PHE A 172 -4.71 28.86 -16.77
N SER A 173 -5.92 28.62 -16.32
CA SER A 173 -6.82 27.64 -16.91
C SER A 173 -7.96 28.32 -17.65
N ASP A 174 -8.16 27.93 -18.92
CA ASP A 174 -9.31 28.34 -19.71
C ASP A 174 -10.66 27.73 -19.22
N LEU A 175 -10.58 26.87 -18.18
CA LEU A 175 -11.74 26.18 -17.62
C LEU A 175 -12.22 26.88 -16.35
N ASP A 176 -13.43 27.40 -16.37
CA ASP A 176 -14.05 28.16 -15.28
C ASP A 176 -14.19 27.39 -13.95
N TYR A 177 -14.01 26.06 -13.98
CA TYR A 177 -14.17 25.18 -12.81
C TYR A 177 -12.84 24.70 -12.21
N LYS A 178 -11.70 25.22 -12.65
CA LYS A 178 -10.41 24.90 -12.05
C LYS A 178 -10.04 25.89 -10.96
N PHE A 179 -9.71 25.34 -9.80
CA PHE A 179 -9.29 26.09 -8.62
C PHE A 179 -7.98 25.53 -8.10
N ASP A 180 -7.16 26.41 -7.56
CA ASP A 180 -5.95 26.07 -6.81
C ASP A 180 -6.27 26.07 -5.32
N ILE A 181 -5.77 25.08 -4.62
CA ILE A 181 -5.86 24.98 -3.16
C ILE A 181 -4.51 25.43 -2.62
N ASN A 182 -4.51 26.49 -1.84
CA ASN A 182 -3.32 27.06 -1.22
C ASN A 182 -3.35 26.81 0.28
N ALA A 183 -2.19 26.49 0.85
CA ALA A 183 -2.03 26.30 2.28
C ALA A 183 -0.77 27.00 2.79
N ILE A 184 -0.85 27.51 4.00
CA ILE A 184 0.31 27.99 4.75
C ILE A 184 0.44 27.13 5.99
N TYR A 185 1.65 26.76 6.32
CA TYR A 185 2.03 26.07 7.56
C TYR A 185 3.40 26.55 8.02
N ASP A 186 3.61 26.53 9.32
CA ASP A 186 4.93 26.80 9.92
C ASP A 186 5.71 25.49 9.93
N ASP A 187 6.80 25.44 9.15
CA ASP A 187 7.66 24.27 9.06
C ASP A 187 8.70 24.29 10.17
N PRO A 188 8.61 23.38 11.17
CA PRO A 188 9.60 23.32 12.23
C PRO A 188 10.98 23.01 11.66
N ALA A 189 11.95 23.92 11.86
CA ALA A 189 13.28 23.87 11.23
C ALA A 189 14.13 22.63 11.56
N ASP A 190 13.81 21.93 12.66
CA ASP A 190 14.60 20.82 13.18
C ASP A 190 13.94 19.44 12.96
N ILE A 191 12.84 19.38 12.20
CA ILE A 191 12.08 18.15 11.95
C ILE A 191 11.94 17.94 10.45
N GLU A 192 12.36 16.77 9.97
CA GLU A 192 12.08 16.38 8.58
C GLU A 192 10.58 16.11 8.42
N ASN A 193 9.90 16.95 7.65
CA ASN A 193 8.47 16.88 7.45
C ASN A 193 8.13 16.35 6.05
N ASN A 194 7.20 15.39 6.01
CA ASN A 194 6.57 14.94 4.77
C ASN A 194 5.09 15.32 4.81
N ILE A 195 4.70 16.30 3.99
CA ILE A 195 3.31 16.74 3.91
C ILE A 195 2.61 15.99 2.81
N PHE A 196 1.56 15.26 3.17
CA PHE A 196 0.71 14.56 2.24
C PHE A 196 -0.68 15.19 2.22
N ILE A 197 -1.05 15.80 1.10
CA ILE A 197 -2.36 16.43 0.92
C ILE A 197 -3.29 15.45 0.24
N LYS A 198 -4.31 14.97 0.97
CA LYS A 198 -5.42 14.21 0.42
C LYS A 198 -6.57 15.17 0.11
N TYR A 199 -7.04 15.17 -1.13
CA TYR A 199 -8.30 15.81 -1.51
C TYR A 199 -9.34 14.73 -1.78
N ARG A 200 -10.57 15.01 -1.41
CA ARG A 200 -11.71 14.14 -1.65
C ARG A 200 -12.70 14.82 -2.60
#